data_affa2cefc12329b599819c52bf2c3726
#
_entry.id   affa2cefc12329b599819c52bf2c3726
#
_cell.length_a   1.000
_cell.length_b   1.000
_cell.length_c   1.000
_cell.angle_alpha   90.00
_cell.angle_beta   90.00
_cell.angle_gamma   90.00
#
_symmetry.space_group_name_H-M   'P 1'
#
loop_
_entity.id
_entity.type
_entity.pdbx_description
1 polymer ?
#
loop_
_entity_poly.entity_id
_entity_poly.type
_entity_poly.pdbx_seq_one_letter_code
_entity_poly.pdbx_strand_id
1 'polypeptide(L)'
;MSNLFLNDMKDNFIVILKEKASFPVDREQLSIDYEVDLDEQMEKYLRLLREQEKLFSLAKSEGDDISMLSSLLKLRTHAMSLSSFFDAIVEDTEVILRLDKWPELPEE
;
A
#
# COMPACT_ATOMS: atom_id res chain seq x y z
N MET A 1 -10.19 15.24 6.64
CA MET A 1 -10.00 13.99 7.38
C MET A 1 -10.06 12.81 6.44
N SER A 2 -9.25 11.84 6.71
CA SER A 2 -9.20 10.63 5.91
C SER A 2 -10.35 9.69 6.25
N ASN A 3 -10.94 9.06 5.22
CA ASN A 3 -11.86 7.95 5.40
C ASN A 3 -11.16 6.61 5.14
N LEU A 4 -9.83 6.62 5.17
CA LEU A 4 -9.06 5.42 4.94
C LEU A 4 -9.16 4.46 6.13
N PHE A 5 -8.97 3.19 5.85
CA PHE A 5 -9.20 2.10 6.79
C PHE A 5 -7.95 1.21 6.96
N LEU A 6 -6.80 1.66 6.47
CA LEU A 6 -5.60 0.82 6.38
C LEU A 6 -5.02 0.49 7.75
N ASN A 7 -5.10 1.40 8.70
CA ASN A 7 -4.67 1.12 10.06
C ASN A 7 -5.58 0.10 10.74
N ASP A 8 -6.89 0.17 10.50
CA ASP A 8 -7.83 -0.84 11.01
C ASP A 8 -7.52 -2.21 10.42
N MET A 9 -7.26 -2.28 9.11
CA MET A 9 -6.85 -3.51 8.44
C MET A 9 -5.56 -4.05 9.06
N LYS A 10 -4.57 -3.21 9.27
CA LYS A 10 -3.30 -3.57 9.90
C LYS A 10 -3.52 -4.19 11.28
N ASP A 11 -4.34 -3.56 12.10
CA ASP A 11 -4.66 -4.05 13.44
C ASP A 11 -5.36 -5.40 13.38
N ASN A 12 -6.28 -5.58 12.43
CA ASN A 12 -6.95 -6.85 12.22
C ASN A 12 -5.97 -7.93 11.76
N PHE A 13 -5.02 -7.59 10.91
CA PHE A 13 -3.98 -8.54 10.48
C PHE A 13 -3.16 -9.02 11.68
N ILE A 14 -2.78 -8.11 12.57
CA ILE A 14 -2.02 -8.47 13.78
C ILE A 14 -2.81 -9.47 14.63
N VAL A 15 -4.09 -9.23 14.84
CA VAL A 15 -4.95 -10.12 15.62
C VAL A 15 -5.05 -11.51 14.99
N ILE A 16 -5.30 -11.56 13.67
CA ILE A 16 -5.46 -12.84 12.96
C ILE A 16 -4.15 -13.61 12.90
N LEU A 17 -3.02 -12.93 12.74
CA LEU A 17 -1.70 -13.57 12.76
C LEU A 17 -1.46 -14.30 14.10
N LYS A 18 -2.01 -13.80 15.19
CA LYS A 18 -1.91 -14.44 16.51
C LYS A 18 -2.92 -15.55 16.67
N GLU A 19 -4.16 -15.36 16.21
CA GLU A 19 -5.26 -16.30 16.46
C GLU A 19 -5.21 -17.53 15.55
N LYS A 20 -4.79 -17.38 14.31
CA LYS A 20 -4.87 -18.44 13.29
C LYS A 20 -3.56 -19.18 13.05
N ALA A 21 -2.52 -18.83 13.77
CA ALA A 21 -1.23 -19.53 13.69
C ALA A 21 -0.99 -20.35 14.96
N SER A 22 -0.57 -21.62 14.81
CA SER A 22 -0.17 -22.47 15.95
C SER A 22 1.14 -21.99 16.57
N PHE A 23 1.99 -21.36 15.76
CA PHE A 23 3.27 -20.82 16.22
C PHE A 23 3.35 -19.34 15.86
N PRO A 24 4.06 -18.52 16.64
CA PRO A 24 4.20 -17.10 16.32
C PRO A 24 4.78 -16.89 14.93
N VAL A 25 4.19 -15.97 14.17
CA VAL A 25 4.69 -15.60 12.85
C VAL A 25 5.85 -14.61 13.05
N ASP A 26 6.97 -14.89 12.40
CA ASP A 26 8.13 -14.01 12.42
C ASP A 26 7.82 -12.73 11.64
N ARG A 27 7.98 -11.58 12.29
CA ARG A 27 7.77 -10.27 11.69
C ARG A 27 8.65 -10.04 10.47
N GLU A 28 9.80 -10.70 10.38
CA GLU A 28 10.68 -10.62 9.22
C GLU A 28 10.08 -11.24 7.97
N GLN A 29 9.08 -12.11 8.13
CA GLN A 29 8.37 -12.72 7.01
C GLN A 29 7.26 -11.82 6.47
N LEU A 30 6.97 -10.72 7.15
CA LEU A 30 5.90 -9.81 6.78
C LEU A 30 6.47 -8.63 5.99
N SER A 31 5.70 -8.14 5.04
CA SER A 31 6.12 -7.05 4.14
C SER A 31 5.61 -5.69 4.57
N ILE A 32 4.45 -5.65 5.25
CA ILE A 32 3.92 -4.39 5.80
C ILE A 32 4.79 -3.97 6.98
N ASP A 33 5.08 -2.68 7.07
CA ASP A 33 5.68 -2.10 8.27
C ASP A 33 4.57 -1.80 9.28
N TYR A 34 4.43 -2.65 10.29
CA TYR A 34 3.36 -2.54 11.29
C TYR A 34 3.58 -1.41 12.30
N GLU A 35 4.73 -0.75 12.24
CA GLU A 35 5.07 0.37 13.14
C GLU A 35 4.66 1.72 12.57
N VAL A 36 4.29 1.80 11.27
CA VAL A 36 3.95 3.07 10.63
C VAL A 36 2.44 3.26 10.54
N ASP A 37 2.04 4.52 10.44
CA ASP A 37 0.66 4.90 10.15
C ASP A 37 0.41 4.71 8.65
N LEU A 38 -0.29 3.65 8.28
CA LEU A 38 -0.54 3.32 6.87
C LEU A 38 -1.46 4.32 6.19
N ASP A 39 -2.44 4.85 6.90
CA ASP A 39 -3.36 5.84 6.34
C ASP A 39 -2.62 7.14 6.00
N GLU A 40 -1.75 7.59 6.90
CA GLU A 40 -0.91 8.76 6.65
C GLU A 40 0.04 8.54 5.47
N GLN A 41 0.64 7.35 5.38
CA GLN A 41 1.54 7.01 4.29
C GLN A 41 0.80 7.00 2.95
N MET A 42 -0.40 6.45 2.89
CA MET A 42 -1.23 6.46 1.68
C MET A 42 -1.58 7.89 1.27
N GLU A 43 -1.99 8.72 2.22
CA GLU A 43 -2.30 10.13 1.95
C GLU A 43 -1.10 10.89 1.40
N LYS A 44 0.08 10.61 1.94
CA LYS A 44 1.32 11.21 1.46
C LYS A 44 1.56 10.86 -0.01
N TYR A 45 1.46 9.58 -0.37
CA TYR A 45 1.67 9.15 -1.76
C TYR A 45 0.65 9.75 -2.71
N LEU A 46 -0.62 9.82 -2.31
CA LEU A 46 -1.68 10.42 -3.12
C LEU A 46 -1.45 11.91 -3.31
N ARG A 47 -1.00 12.60 -2.27
CA ARG A 47 -0.67 14.02 -2.36
C ARG A 47 0.48 14.27 -3.33
N LEU A 48 1.52 13.44 -3.26
CA LEU A 48 2.67 13.55 -4.17
C LEU A 48 2.26 13.34 -5.63
N LEU A 49 1.39 12.35 -5.89
CA LEU A 49 0.84 12.14 -7.23
C LEU A 49 0.05 13.35 -7.71
N ARG A 50 -0.81 13.89 -6.84
CA ARG A 50 -1.65 15.04 -7.17
C ARG A 50 -0.81 16.26 -7.52
N GLU A 51 0.26 16.52 -6.76
CA GLU A 51 1.16 17.63 -7.03
C GLU A 51 1.80 17.50 -8.41
N GLN A 52 2.24 16.31 -8.78
CA GLN A 52 2.85 16.11 -10.10
C GLN A 52 1.82 16.19 -11.21
N GLU A 53 0.59 15.73 -10.98
CA GLU A 53 -0.49 15.90 -11.97
C GLU A 53 -0.79 17.38 -12.22
N LYS A 54 -0.79 18.20 -11.19
CA LYS A 54 -0.97 19.67 -11.36
C LYS A 54 0.12 20.27 -12.20
N LEU A 55 1.38 19.90 -11.94
CA LEU A 55 2.52 20.41 -12.70
C LEU A 55 2.48 19.92 -14.15
N PHE A 56 2.09 18.66 -14.35
CA PHE A 56 1.94 18.09 -15.68
C PHE A 56 0.85 18.82 -16.48
N SER A 57 -0.30 19.05 -15.86
CA SER A 57 -1.41 19.77 -16.50
C SER A 57 -1.00 21.19 -16.91
N LEU A 58 -0.28 21.89 -16.04
CA LEU A 58 0.22 23.24 -16.35
C LEU A 58 1.20 23.20 -17.51
N ALA A 59 2.18 22.30 -17.47
CA ALA A 59 3.18 22.16 -18.53
C ALA A 59 2.53 21.83 -19.87
N LYS A 60 1.51 20.96 -19.85
CA LYS A 60 0.75 20.58 -21.03
C LYS A 60 0.06 21.81 -21.64
N SER A 61 -0.58 22.65 -20.81
CA SER A 61 -1.28 23.84 -21.29
C SER A 61 -0.33 24.88 -21.87
N GLU A 62 0.92 24.90 -21.39
CA GLU A 62 1.95 25.83 -21.84
C GLU A 62 2.79 25.27 -23.00
N GLY A 63 2.58 24.03 -23.39
CA GLY A 63 3.38 23.35 -24.40
C GLY A 63 4.83 23.14 -23.99
N ASP A 64 5.11 23.02 -22.68
CA ASP A 64 6.45 22.85 -22.14
C ASP A 64 6.79 21.38 -22.02
N ASP A 65 7.41 20.84 -23.10
CA ASP A 65 7.73 19.41 -23.17
C ASP A 65 8.68 18.94 -22.06
N ILE A 66 9.66 19.77 -21.72
CA ILE A 66 10.65 19.40 -20.68
C ILE A 66 9.96 19.26 -19.32
N SER A 67 9.09 20.21 -18.98
CA SER A 67 8.35 20.13 -17.71
C SER A 67 7.35 18.98 -17.71
N MET A 68 6.74 18.66 -18.86
CA MET A 68 5.88 17.48 -18.97
C MET A 68 6.66 16.19 -18.68
N LEU A 69 7.83 16.03 -19.31
CA LEU A 69 8.67 14.85 -19.08
C LEU A 69 9.11 14.74 -17.61
N SER A 70 9.51 15.86 -17.03
CA SER A 70 9.92 15.89 -15.61
C SER A 70 8.78 15.43 -14.68
N SER A 71 7.58 15.96 -14.91
CA SER A 71 6.40 15.60 -14.12
C SER A 71 6.04 14.13 -14.28
N LEU A 72 6.12 13.61 -15.52
CA LEU A 72 5.83 12.19 -15.79
C LEU A 72 6.82 11.26 -15.08
N LEU A 73 8.11 11.61 -15.07
CA LEU A 73 9.11 10.82 -14.37
C LEU A 73 8.83 10.76 -12.87
N LYS A 74 8.43 11.87 -12.28
CA LYS A 74 8.08 11.92 -10.86
C LYS A 74 6.77 11.20 -10.55
N LEU A 75 5.76 11.35 -11.43
CA LEU A 75 4.52 10.58 -11.32
C LEU A 75 4.80 9.09 -11.28
N ARG A 76 5.65 8.63 -12.21
CA ARG A 76 6.03 7.21 -12.25
C ARG A 76 6.66 6.77 -10.93
N THR A 77 7.58 7.56 -10.39
CA THR A 77 8.26 7.25 -9.13
C THR A 77 7.26 7.10 -7.98
N HIS A 78 6.32 8.05 -7.86
CA HIS A 78 5.32 8.00 -6.80
C HIS A 78 4.32 6.85 -7.00
N ALA A 79 3.96 6.57 -8.26
CA ALA A 79 3.10 5.42 -8.56
C ALA A 79 3.79 4.09 -8.23
N MET A 80 5.10 3.99 -8.46
CA MET A 80 5.88 2.81 -8.08
C MET A 80 5.91 2.63 -6.56
N SER A 81 6.00 3.72 -5.79
CA SER A 81 5.91 3.67 -4.33
C SER A 81 4.55 3.15 -3.87
N LEU A 82 3.47 3.59 -4.50
CA LEU A 82 2.12 3.07 -4.22
C LEU A 82 1.98 1.60 -4.61
N SER A 83 2.56 1.20 -5.73
CA SER A 83 2.56 -0.20 -6.16
C SER A 83 3.24 -1.07 -5.10
N SER A 84 4.41 -0.66 -4.62
CA SER A 84 5.12 -1.39 -3.57
C SER A 84 4.34 -1.43 -2.26
N PHE A 85 3.66 -0.33 -1.93
CA PHE A 85 2.81 -0.25 -0.75
C PHE A 85 1.69 -1.30 -0.82
N PHE A 86 1.02 -1.40 -1.95
CA PHE A 86 -0.05 -2.38 -2.16
C PHE A 86 0.49 -3.80 -2.26
N ASP A 87 1.65 -4.00 -2.86
CA ASP A 87 2.28 -5.32 -2.95
C ASP A 87 2.57 -5.88 -1.55
N ALA A 88 2.98 -5.03 -0.61
CA ALA A 88 3.19 -5.45 0.77
C ALA A 88 1.90 -5.99 1.40
N ILE A 89 0.77 -5.34 1.11
CA ILE A 89 -0.54 -5.80 1.59
C ILE A 89 -0.89 -7.16 0.98
N VAL A 90 -0.67 -7.32 -0.33
CA VAL A 90 -0.89 -8.60 -1.02
C VAL A 90 -0.06 -9.72 -0.39
N GLU A 91 1.23 -9.47 -0.18
CA GLU A 91 2.14 -10.46 0.38
C GLU A 91 1.72 -10.89 1.79
N ASP A 92 1.35 -9.94 2.64
CA ASP A 92 0.93 -10.26 4.00
C ASP A 92 -0.43 -10.96 4.04
N THR A 93 -1.34 -10.61 3.12
CA THR A 93 -2.60 -11.34 2.94
C THR A 93 -2.32 -12.80 2.60
N GLU A 94 -1.34 -13.07 1.72
CA GLU A 94 -0.96 -14.43 1.35
C GLU A 94 -0.38 -15.21 2.55
N VAL A 95 0.42 -14.57 3.38
CA VAL A 95 0.92 -15.19 4.62
C VAL A 95 -0.27 -15.59 5.51
N ILE A 96 -1.22 -14.67 5.69
CA ILE A 96 -2.41 -14.92 6.53
C ILE A 96 -3.24 -16.08 5.98
N LEU A 97 -3.45 -16.13 4.66
CA LEU A 97 -4.22 -17.19 4.02
C LEU A 97 -3.60 -18.58 4.21
N ARG A 98 -2.29 -18.65 4.43
CA ARG A 98 -1.56 -19.91 4.61
C ARG A 98 -1.43 -20.34 6.06
N LEU A 99 -2.00 -19.59 7.01
CA LEU A 99 -1.97 -19.98 8.43
C LEU A 99 -2.71 -21.28 8.65
N ASP A 100 -2.30 -22.05 9.67
CA ASP A 100 -2.69 -23.44 9.82
C ASP A 100 -4.01 -23.68 10.57
N LYS A 101 -4.58 -22.65 11.19
CA LYS A 101 -5.81 -22.77 11.96
C LYS A 101 -7.09 -22.41 11.21
N TRP A 102 -7.00 -22.11 9.91
CA TRP A 102 -8.19 -21.86 9.11
C TRP A 102 -8.95 -23.16 8.84
N PRO A 103 -10.29 -23.12 8.82
CA PRO A 103 -11.06 -24.26 8.36
C PRO A 103 -10.90 -24.40 6.83
N GLU A 104 -11.19 -25.61 6.32
CA GLU A 104 -11.22 -25.79 4.87
C GLU A 104 -12.38 -25.00 4.26
N LEU A 105 -12.12 -24.40 3.08
CA LEU A 105 -13.17 -23.71 2.35
C LEU A 105 -14.15 -24.73 1.79
N PRO A 106 -15.47 -24.41 1.82
CA PRO A 106 -16.46 -25.31 1.21
C PRO A 106 -16.21 -25.42 -0.28
N GLU A 107 -16.40 -26.60 -0.83
CA GLU A 107 -16.37 -26.82 -2.26
C GLU A 107 -17.62 -26.22 -2.90
N GLU A 108 -17.44 -25.56 -4.03
CA GLU A 108 -18.56 -25.00 -4.79
C GLU A 108 -18.97 -25.94 -5.94
#